data_287b0dcf6342580b9ceb92352de7080e
#
_entry.id   287b0dcf6342580b9ceb92352de7080e
#
_cell.length_a   1.000
_cell.length_b   1.000
_cell.length_c   1.000
_cell.angle_alpha   90.00
_cell.angle_beta   90.00
_cell.angle_gamma   90.00
#
_symmetry.space_group_name_H-M   'P 1'
#
loop_
_entity.id
_entity.type
_entity.pdbx_description
1 polymer ?
#
loop_
_entity_poly.entity_id
_entity_poly.type
_entity_poly.pdbx_seq_one_letter_code
_entity_poly.pdbx_strand_id
1 'polypeptide(L)'
;MGLKEYLFGKSSEDRACEFLRKLGFVILERNFHSKFGEIDIIALSSDKILHFIEVKATSGGYEAQYRLDKAKYMKILKTINFYMMKNEPNRDFQLDLLVVKNEGFELIENISL
;
A
#
# COMPACT_ATOMS: atom_id res chain seq x y z
N MET A 1 -0.46 14.54 -10.53
CA MET A 1 0.01 13.82 -11.72
C MET A 1 0.53 14.80 -12.75
N GLY A 2 1.68 14.52 -13.30
CA GLY A 2 2.27 15.38 -14.30
C GLY A 2 1.82 15.00 -15.72
N LEU A 3 2.06 15.92 -16.65
CA LEU A 3 1.78 15.67 -18.06
C LEU A 3 2.51 14.44 -18.57
N LYS A 4 3.73 14.21 -18.06
CA LYS A 4 4.54 13.06 -18.47
C LYS A 4 3.83 11.74 -18.15
N GLU A 5 3.25 11.63 -16.96
CA GLU A 5 2.52 10.41 -16.60
C GLU A 5 1.28 10.23 -17.46
N TYR A 6 0.59 11.33 -17.76
CA TYR A 6 -0.57 11.28 -18.62
C TYR A 6 -0.21 10.78 -20.02
N LEU A 7 0.91 11.23 -20.57
CA LEU A 7 1.34 10.86 -21.91
C LEU A 7 1.96 9.46 -22.00
N PHE A 8 2.65 9.02 -20.96
CA PHE A 8 3.43 7.79 -20.99
C PHE A 8 2.88 6.69 -20.09
N GLY A 9 1.69 6.85 -19.56
CA GLY A 9 1.05 5.85 -18.76
C GLY A 9 0.81 6.29 -17.33
N LYS A 10 0.30 5.38 -16.56
CA LYS A 10 -0.11 5.66 -15.19
C LYS A 10 1.04 5.48 -14.24
N SER A 11 1.00 6.21 -13.13
CA SER A 11 1.97 6.04 -12.06
C SER A 11 1.86 4.64 -11.46
N SER A 12 2.90 4.24 -10.73
CA SER A 12 2.90 2.94 -10.05
C SER A 12 1.75 2.83 -9.06
N GLU A 13 1.45 3.93 -8.37
CA GLU A 13 0.35 3.92 -7.42
C GLU A 13 -1.00 3.76 -8.10
N ASP A 14 -1.21 4.43 -9.24
CA ASP A 14 -2.45 4.27 -10.01
C ASP A 14 -2.61 2.83 -10.48
N ARG A 15 -1.52 2.24 -10.97
CA ARG A 15 -1.54 0.84 -11.39
C ARG A 15 -1.84 -0.09 -10.23
N ALA A 16 -1.26 0.20 -9.07
CA ALA A 16 -1.50 -0.58 -7.86
C ALA A 16 -2.97 -0.54 -7.47
N CYS A 17 -3.59 0.63 -7.51
CA CYS A 17 -5.02 0.76 -7.18
C CYS A 17 -5.90 -0.02 -8.15
N GLU A 18 -5.59 0.03 -9.45
CA GLU A 18 -6.35 -0.74 -10.43
C GLU A 18 -6.23 -2.23 -10.18
N PHE A 19 -5.01 -2.69 -9.88
CA PHE A 19 -4.77 -4.10 -9.59
C PHE A 19 -5.58 -4.55 -8.37
N LEU A 20 -5.55 -3.75 -7.31
CA LEU A 20 -6.28 -4.07 -6.09
C LEU A 20 -7.79 -4.10 -6.32
N ARG A 21 -8.31 -3.16 -7.11
CA ARG A 21 -9.74 -3.15 -7.43
C ARG A 21 -10.15 -4.40 -8.19
N LYS A 22 -9.31 -4.88 -9.09
CA LYS A 22 -9.59 -6.13 -9.82
C LYS A 22 -9.60 -7.33 -8.90
N LEU A 23 -8.87 -7.28 -7.79
CA LEU A 23 -8.90 -8.34 -6.78
C LEU A 23 -10.10 -8.22 -5.83
N GLY A 24 -10.90 -7.17 -5.97
CA GLY A 24 -12.08 -6.99 -5.15
C GLY A 24 -11.91 -6.04 -3.97
N PHE A 25 -10.77 -5.37 -3.87
CA PHE A 25 -10.56 -4.38 -2.82
C PHE A 25 -11.31 -3.09 -3.12
N VAL A 26 -11.80 -2.46 -2.06
CA VAL A 26 -12.32 -1.09 -2.13
C VAL A 26 -11.22 -0.17 -1.61
N ILE A 27 -10.78 0.78 -2.41
CA ILE A 27 -9.75 1.73 -2.01
C ILE A 27 -10.40 2.82 -1.16
N LEU A 28 -9.98 2.91 0.10
CA LEU A 28 -10.52 3.89 1.04
C LEU A 28 -9.73 5.18 1.06
N GLU A 29 -8.40 5.08 1.03
CA GLU A 29 -7.52 6.24 1.10
C GLU A 29 -6.29 5.98 0.24
N ARG A 30 -5.74 7.06 -0.31
CA ARG A 30 -4.46 7.06 -0.98
C ARG A 30 -3.60 8.14 -0.35
N ASN A 31 -2.33 7.83 -0.14
CA ASN A 31 -1.37 8.78 0.45
C ASN A 31 -1.87 9.35 1.76
N PHE A 32 -2.25 8.46 2.66
CA PHE A 32 -2.73 8.87 3.97
C PHE A 32 -1.56 9.34 4.83
N HIS A 33 -1.68 10.53 5.39
CA HIS A 33 -0.61 11.14 6.18
C HIS A 33 -1.02 11.33 7.63
N SER A 34 -0.04 11.17 8.52
CA SER A 34 -0.18 11.54 9.92
C SER A 34 1.13 12.22 10.35
N LYS A 35 1.17 12.70 11.58
CA LYS A 35 2.42 13.25 12.10
C LYS A 35 3.49 12.18 12.29
N PHE A 36 3.13 10.92 12.25
CA PHE A 36 4.06 9.81 12.44
C PHE A 36 4.65 9.30 11.13
N GLY A 37 3.95 9.49 10.02
CA GLY A 37 4.37 8.96 8.73
C GLY A 37 3.19 8.88 7.77
N GLU A 38 3.35 8.06 6.73
CA GLU A 38 2.33 7.95 5.69
C GLU A 38 2.16 6.50 5.26
N ILE A 39 1.01 6.23 4.65
CA ILE A 39 0.67 4.92 4.09
C ILE A 39 0.17 5.15 2.67
N ASP A 40 0.71 4.40 1.73
CA ASP A 40 0.41 4.61 0.31
C ASP A 40 -1.05 4.34 -0.03
N ILE A 41 -1.58 3.21 0.44
CA ILE A 41 -2.96 2.81 0.14
C ILE A 41 -3.58 2.18 1.38
N ILE A 42 -4.82 2.56 1.66
CA ILE A 42 -5.65 1.88 2.65
C ILE A 42 -6.85 1.31 1.91
N ALA A 43 -7.04 0.00 1.99
CA ALA A 43 -8.07 -0.69 1.24
C ALA A 43 -8.83 -1.68 2.12
N LEU A 44 -10.05 -1.98 1.72
CA LEU A 44 -10.89 -2.93 2.43
C LEU A 44 -11.15 -4.13 1.53
N SER A 45 -10.84 -5.32 2.03
CA SER A 45 -11.08 -6.55 1.28
C SER A 45 -12.55 -6.98 1.38
N SER A 46 -12.94 -7.95 0.55
CA SER A 46 -14.32 -8.44 0.55
C SER A 46 -14.71 -9.10 1.87
N ASP A 47 -13.75 -9.64 2.60
CA ASP A 47 -13.98 -10.23 3.94
C ASP A 47 -13.86 -9.19 5.06
N LYS A 48 -13.83 -7.91 4.71
CA LYS A 48 -13.89 -6.79 5.65
C LYS A 48 -12.65 -6.61 6.51
N ILE A 49 -11.51 -7.00 5.99
CA ILE A 49 -10.22 -6.75 6.63
C ILE A 49 -9.62 -5.49 6.01
N LEU A 50 -9.09 -4.61 6.87
CA LEU A 50 -8.38 -3.42 6.40
C LEU A 50 -6.95 -3.80 6.03
N HIS A 51 -6.55 -3.40 4.83
CA HIS A 51 -5.20 -3.62 4.34
C HIS A 51 -4.49 -2.28 4.23
N PHE A 52 -3.39 -2.15 4.95
CA PHE A 52 -2.52 -0.98 4.85
C PHE A 52 -1.37 -1.38 3.96
N ILE A 53 -1.26 -0.75 2.80
CA ILE A 53 -0.43 -1.25 1.72
C ILE A 53 0.65 -0.24 1.36
N GLU A 54 1.90 -0.69 1.43
CA GLU A 54 3.04 0.07 0.92
C GLU A 54 3.31 -0.37 -0.50
N VAL A 55 3.51 0.59 -1.40
CA VAL A 55 3.74 0.32 -2.82
C VAL A 55 5.20 0.51 -3.14
N LYS A 56 5.80 -0.48 -3.77
CA LYS A 56 7.17 -0.41 -4.26
C LYS A 56 7.19 -0.70 -5.75
N ALA A 57 7.79 0.20 -6.52
CA ALA A 57 7.96 -0.01 -7.94
C ALA A 57 9.37 -0.52 -8.21
N THR A 58 9.48 -1.44 -9.14
CA THR A 58 10.78 -1.92 -9.60
C THR A 58 10.79 -2.05 -11.10
N SER A 59 11.90 -1.65 -11.70
CA SER A 59 12.10 -1.80 -13.15
C SER A 59 13.16 -2.84 -13.46
N GLY A 60 13.77 -3.44 -12.42
CA GLY A 60 14.86 -4.36 -12.60
C GLY A 60 14.41 -5.75 -13.01
N GLY A 61 15.30 -6.48 -13.64
CA GLY A 61 15.05 -7.85 -14.02
C GLY A 61 15.38 -8.85 -12.93
N TYR A 62 15.86 -8.40 -11.79
CA TYR A 62 16.13 -9.27 -10.67
C TYR A 62 15.29 -8.81 -9.48
N GLU A 63 15.11 -9.71 -8.55
CA GLU A 63 14.29 -9.41 -7.39
C GLU A 63 14.99 -8.42 -6.49
N ALA A 64 14.29 -7.36 -6.21
CA ALA A 64 14.67 -6.48 -5.14
C ALA A 64 14.09 -7.07 -3.86
N GLN A 65 14.94 -7.30 -2.87
CA GLN A 65 14.44 -7.72 -1.58
C GLN A 65 14.00 -6.48 -0.82
N TYR A 66 12.72 -6.38 -0.63
CA TYR A 66 12.16 -5.25 0.09
C TYR A 66 12.05 -5.60 1.54
N ARG A 67 12.71 -4.81 2.35
CA ARG A 67 12.58 -4.90 3.78
C ARG A 67 12.23 -3.53 4.30
N LEU A 68 11.28 -3.53 5.20
CA LEU A 68 11.05 -2.35 6.00
C LEU A 68 12.04 -2.41 7.13
N ASP A 69 12.88 -1.38 7.28
CA ASP A 69 13.71 -1.34 8.47
C ASP A 69 12.83 -1.08 9.69
N LYS A 70 13.38 -1.32 10.86
CA LYS A 70 12.61 -1.24 12.10
C LYS A 70 12.03 0.14 12.33
N ALA A 71 12.81 1.19 12.03
CA ALA A 71 12.33 2.56 12.25
C ALA A 71 11.14 2.88 11.36
N LYS A 72 11.21 2.51 10.09
CA LYS A 72 10.12 2.73 9.15
C LYS A 72 8.88 1.91 9.54
N TYR A 73 9.10 0.66 9.92
CA TYR A 73 8.01 -0.21 10.34
C TYR A 73 7.26 0.39 11.54
N MET A 74 8.00 0.91 12.52
CA MET A 74 7.38 1.51 13.70
C MET A 74 6.59 2.76 13.36
N LYS A 75 7.07 3.57 12.41
CA LYS A 75 6.33 4.75 11.95
C LYS A 75 5.03 4.34 11.25
N ILE A 76 5.09 3.29 10.46
CA ILE A 76 3.90 2.77 9.79
C ILE A 76 2.89 2.27 10.81
N LEU A 77 3.34 1.50 11.81
CA LEU A 77 2.44 1.02 12.85
C LEU A 77 1.76 2.15 13.61
N LYS A 78 2.50 3.22 13.91
CA LYS A 78 1.90 4.38 14.57
C LYS A 78 0.85 5.04 13.70
N THR A 79 1.11 5.13 12.39
CA THR A 79 0.17 5.69 11.44
C THR A 79 -1.07 4.81 11.32
N ILE A 80 -0.90 3.49 11.29
CA ILE A 80 -2.00 2.54 11.30
C ILE A 80 -2.86 2.73 12.54
N ASN A 81 -2.24 2.80 13.72
CA ASN A 81 -2.97 3.00 14.97
C ASN A 81 -3.75 4.31 14.96
N PHE A 82 -3.14 5.36 14.45
CA PHE A 82 -3.82 6.66 14.34
C PHE A 82 -5.08 6.54 13.47
N TYR A 83 -4.96 5.90 12.32
CA TYR A 83 -6.10 5.71 11.42
C TYR A 83 -7.18 4.85 12.06
N MET A 84 -6.77 3.72 12.65
CA MET A 84 -7.71 2.76 13.23
C MET A 84 -8.52 3.38 14.36
N MET A 85 -7.86 4.06 15.27
CA MET A 85 -8.55 4.67 16.42
C MET A 85 -9.58 5.69 15.96
N LYS A 86 -9.29 6.41 14.90
CA LYS A 86 -10.17 7.45 14.41
C LYS A 86 -11.33 6.92 13.58
N ASN A 87 -11.10 5.86 12.82
CA ASN A 87 -12.05 5.41 11.81
C ASN A 87 -12.65 4.03 12.06
N GLU A 88 -11.84 3.06 12.50
CA GLU A 88 -12.26 1.66 12.58
C GLU A 88 -11.59 0.94 13.77
N PRO A 89 -11.89 1.34 15.00
CA PRO A 89 -11.10 0.87 16.15
C PRO A 89 -11.16 -0.64 16.41
N ASN A 90 -12.18 -1.32 15.92
CA ASN A 90 -12.36 -2.75 16.21
C ASN A 90 -12.24 -3.66 14.99
N ARG A 91 -11.80 -3.11 13.86
CA ARG A 91 -11.71 -3.92 12.64
C ARG A 91 -10.38 -4.64 12.58
N ASP A 92 -10.39 -5.85 12.03
CA ASP A 92 -9.16 -6.58 11.74
C ASP A 92 -8.38 -5.87 10.65
N PHE A 93 -7.07 -5.92 10.75
CA PHE A 93 -6.21 -5.25 9.77
C PHE A 93 -4.92 -6.02 9.56
N GLN A 94 -4.27 -5.70 8.46
CA GLN A 94 -2.93 -6.24 8.17
C GLN A 94 -2.14 -5.22 7.35
N LEU A 95 -0.83 -5.39 7.36
CA LEU A 95 0.09 -4.56 6.58
C LEU A 95 0.65 -5.40 5.45
N ASP A 96 0.53 -4.89 4.24
CA ASP A 96 0.98 -5.59 3.04
C ASP A 96 1.98 -4.74 2.27
N LEU A 97 2.75 -5.41 1.42
CA LEU A 97 3.65 -4.77 0.47
C LEU A 97 3.21 -5.16 -0.93
N LEU A 98 2.95 -4.17 -1.78
CA LEU A 98 2.60 -4.42 -3.17
C LEU A 98 3.76 -3.98 -4.06
N VAL A 99 4.38 -4.94 -4.72
CA VAL A 99 5.47 -4.68 -5.65
C VAL A 99 4.89 -4.52 -7.05
N VAL A 100 5.11 -3.35 -7.64
CA VAL A 100 4.65 -3.06 -9.00
C VAL A 100 5.83 -3.21 -9.94
N LYS A 101 5.72 -4.16 -10.86
CA LYS A 101 6.76 -4.48 -11.82
C LYS A 101 6.37 -3.94 -13.19
N ASN A 102 7.30 -3.94 -14.14
CA ASN A 102 6.98 -3.55 -15.51
C ASN A 102 5.87 -4.45 -16.08
N GLU A 103 5.93 -5.73 -15.78
CA GLU A 103 4.97 -6.70 -16.31
C GLU A 103 4.34 -7.50 -15.17
N GLY A 104 3.61 -6.83 -14.31
CA GLY A 104 2.86 -7.54 -13.28
C GLY A 104 3.00 -6.97 -11.91
N PHE A 105 2.50 -7.73 -10.95
CA PHE A 105 2.38 -7.30 -9.56
C PHE A 105 2.70 -8.46 -8.65
N GLU A 106 3.18 -8.14 -7.47
CA GLU A 106 3.36 -9.14 -6.42
C GLU A 106 2.85 -8.56 -5.12
N LEU A 107 1.79 -9.14 -4.58
CA LEU A 107 1.24 -8.71 -3.30
C LEU A 107 1.77 -9.63 -2.21
N ILE A 108 2.56 -9.05 -1.31
CA ILE A 108 3.14 -9.76 -0.18
C ILE A 108 2.32 -9.38 1.04
N GLU A 109 1.52 -10.31 1.50
CA GLU A 109 0.54 -10.03 2.54
C GLU A 109 1.09 -10.24 3.94
N ASN A 110 0.57 -9.42 4.85
CA ASN A 110 0.75 -9.60 6.29
C ASN A 110 2.22 -9.60 6.70
N ILE A 111 2.94 -8.58 6.25
CA ILE A 111 4.36 -8.46 6.56
C ILE A 111 4.56 -8.00 8.01
N SER A 112 5.65 -8.48 8.60
CA SER A 112 6.03 -8.04 9.94
C SER A 112 7.56 -8.12 10.05
N LEU A 113 8.08 -7.50 11.06
CA LEU A 113 9.51 -7.62 11.38
C LEU A 113 9.78 -8.86 12.20
#